data_917ff5eafeb30f964ab1f77359ceafcd
#
_entry.id   917ff5eafeb30f964ab1f77359ceafcd
#
_cell.length_a   1.000
_cell.length_b   1.000
_cell.length_c   1.000
_cell.angle_alpha   90.00
_cell.angle_beta   90.00
_cell.angle_gamma   90.00
#
_symmetry.space_group_name_H-M   'P 1'
#
loop_
_entity.id
_entity.type
_entity.pdbx_description
1 polymer ?
#
loop_
_entity_poly.entity_id
_entity_poly.type
_entity_poly.pdbx_seq_one_letter_code
_entity_poly.pdbx_strand_id
1 'polypeptide(L)'
;MSEPQEASKSSQRAVLKIATPADGARGQRPANKETRKMAEKVNNLQDMFLNSLRRSKTPVTMFLVKGVKLQGIITWFDNFSVLLRRDGNAQLIYKHAISTIMPSQPVDLGEIETAFAEQARKKGSLQEVFLSAVRRSDAPVTMFLVNGVMLQGQVAAFDLFCLLLQREGMSQLVYKHAISTVQPDRPVSLMEEEEA
;
A
#
# COMPACT_ATOMS: atom_id res chain seq x y z
N MET A 1 -69.06 20.61 2.48
CA MET A 1 -69.13 20.43 1.02
C MET A 1 -67.75 20.68 0.46
N SER A 2 -67.29 19.67 -0.29
CA SER A 2 -66.13 19.67 -1.21
C SER A 2 -64.72 19.40 -0.61
N GLU A 3 -64.37 18.14 -0.62
CA GLU A 3 -62.96 17.66 -0.74
C GLU A 3 -62.32 18.13 -2.05
N PRO A 4 -61.03 18.16 -2.10
CA PRO A 4 -60.34 17.57 -3.25
C PRO A 4 -59.19 16.63 -2.88
N GLN A 5 -59.32 15.46 -3.36
CA GLN A 5 -58.43 14.52 -4.06
C GLN A 5 -56.91 14.58 -3.84
N GLU A 6 -56.43 13.47 -3.30
CA GLU A 6 -55.05 12.98 -3.37
C GLU A 6 -54.52 12.88 -4.81
N ALA A 7 -53.30 13.30 -5.01
CA ALA A 7 -52.48 12.93 -6.17
C ALA A 7 -51.25 12.18 -5.68
N SER A 8 -51.37 10.86 -5.72
CA SER A 8 -50.30 9.87 -5.59
C SER A 8 -49.28 10.07 -6.72
N LYS A 9 -48.05 10.43 -6.42
CA LYS A 9 -46.89 10.32 -7.34
C LYS A 9 -46.08 9.09 -6.97
N SER A 10 -46.34 8.02 -7.70
CA SER A 10 -45.49 6.81 -7.68
C SER A 10 -44.13 7.12 -8.27
N SER A 11 -43.11 6.97 -7.44
CA SER A 11 -41.72 7.03 -7.83
C SER A 11 -41.34 5.71 -8.51
N GLN A 12 -41.19 5.70 -9.81
CA GLN A 12 -40.68 4.56 -10.59
C GLN A 12 -39.19 4.42 -10.34
N ARG A 13 -38.82 3.35 -9.63
CA ARG A 13 -37.44 2.87 -9.54
C ARG A 13 -37.05 2.28 -10.89
N ALA A 14 -36.12 2.91 -11.59
CA ALA A 14 -35.45 2.35 -12.74
C ALA A 14 -34.49 1.22 -12.29
N VAL A 15 -34.87 -0.02 -12.57
CA VAL A 15 -34.02 -1.19 -12.40
C VAL A 15 -33.16 -1.34 -13.65
N LEU A 16 -31.88 -1.06 -13.54
CA LEU A 16 -30.92 -1.30 -14.60
C LEU A 16 -30.69 -2.82 -14.73
N LYS A 17 -31.26 -3.45 -15.75
CA LYS A 17 -30.98 -4.84 -16.11
C LYS A 17 -29.65 -4.89 -16.87
N ILE A 18 -28.64 -5.49 -16.25
CA ILE A 18 -27.39 -5.84 -16.93
C ILE A 18 -27.66 -7.13 -17.72
N ALA A 19 -27.59 -7.05 -19.04
CA ALA A 19 -27.70 -8.19 -19.94
C ALA A 19 -26.40 -9.00 -19.90
N THR A 20 -26.51 -10.31 -19.67
CA THR A 20 -25.46 -11.31 -19.87
C THR A 20 -25.36 -11.63 -21.37
N PRO A 21 -24.16 -11.62 -21.98
CA PRO A 21 -24.00 -12.13 -23.33
C PRO A 21 -23.93 -13.67 -23.32
N ALA A 22 -24.70 -14.27 -24.23
CA ALA A 22 -24.72 -15.68 -24.48
C ALA A 22 -23.46 -16.16 -25.22
N ASP A 23 -23.14 -17.42 -24.98
CA ASP A 23 -22.12 -18.26 -25.61
C ASP A 23 -22.14 -18.22 -27.13
N GLY A 24 -20.94 -18.23 -27.73
CA GLY A 24 -20.78 -18.63 -29.12
C GLY A 24 -19.45 -18.22 -29.77
N ALA A 25 -18.69 -19.28 -30.13
CA ALA A 25 -17.63 -19.33 -31.13
C ALA A 25 -16.17 -19.11 -30.70
N ARG A 26 -15.48 -20.27 -30.61
CA ARG A 26 -14.02 -20.45 -30.64
C ARG A 26 -13.42 -19.77 -31.87
N GLY A 27 -12.52 -18.82 -31.60
CA GLY A 27 -11.57 -18.31 -32.57
C GLY A 27 -10.26 -18.08 -31.82
N GLN A 28 -9.28 -18.97 -31.97
CA GLN A 28 -7.93 -18.81 -31.45
C GLN A 28 -7.29 -17.62 -32.17
N ARG A 29 -7.15 -16.50 -31.48
CA ARG A 29 -6.26 -15.40 -31.89
C ARG A 29 -4.88 -15.63 -31.28
N PRO A 30 -3.79 -15.48 -32.03
CA PRO A 30 -2.44 -15.62 -31.51
C PRO A 30 -2.23 -14.56 -30.43
N ALA A 31 -1.84 -15.01 -29.24
CA ALA A 31 -1.51 -14.13 -28.13
C ALA A 31 -0.34 -13.23 -28.53
N ASN A 32 -0.65 -11.96 -28.72
CA ASN A 32 0.30 -10.92 -29.06
C ASN A 32 1.32 -10.80 -27.92
N LYS A 33 2.62 -10.87 -28.23
CA LYS A 33 3.74 -10.73 -27.30
C LYS A 33 3.72 -9.41 -26.52
N GLU A 34 2.98 -8.41 -26.97
CA GLU A 34 2.80 -7.13 -26.30
C GLU A 34 1.88 -7.20 -25.09
N THR A 35 0.88 -8.09 -25.09
CA THR A 35 0.02 -8.32 -23.93
C THR A 35 0.76 -9.05 -22.78
N ARG A 36 1.83 -9.78 -23.08
CA ARG A 36 2.69 -10.38 -22.03
C ARG A 36 3.58 -9.35 -21.32
N LYS A 37 3.96 -8.26 -21.99
CA LYS A 37 4.73 -7.16 -21.36
C LYS A 37 3.90 -6.28 -20.42
N MET A 38 2.59 -6.24 -20.55
CA MET A 38 1.69 -5.57 -19.60
C MET A 38 1.43 -6.38 -18.33
N ALA A 39 1.84 -7.63 -18.27
CA ALA A 39 1.67 -8.52 -17.11
C ALA A 39 2.93 -8.66 -16.24
N GLU A 40 4.01 -8.00 -16.55
CA GLU A 40 5.02 -7.66 -15.55
C GLU A 40 4.47 -6.51 -14.70
N LYS A 41 3.50 -6.83 -13.88
CA LYS A 41 3.10 -6.04 -12.74
C LYS A 41 4.38 -5.86 -11.93
N VAL A 42 5.00 -4.69 -12.03
CA VAL A 42 6.09 -4.31 -11.13
C VAL A 42 5.50 -4.51 -9.74
N ASN A 43 5.91 -5.58 -9.07
CA ASN A 43 5.48 -5.87 -7.70
C ASN A 43 6.01 -4.72 -6.85
N ASN A 44 5.18 -3.69 -6.62
CA ASN A 44 5.56 -2.63 -5.72
C ASN A 44 5.28 -3.07 -4.28
N LEU A 45 6.13 -2.63 -3.38
CA LEU A 45 6.07 -2.97 -1.96
C LEU A 45 4.69 -2.72 -1.36
N GLN A 46 4.11 -1.58 -1.71
CA GLN A 46 2.80 -1.17 -1.25
C GLN A 46 1.71 -2.16 -1.63
N ASP A 47 1.66 -2.58 -2.91
CA ASP A 47 0.62 -3.48 -3.39
C ASP A 47 0.76 -4.88 -2.78
N MET A 48 1.98 -5.38 -2.60
CA MET A 48 2.23 -6.65 -1.93
C MET A 48 1.75 -6.60 -0.47
N PHE A 49 2.12 -5.55 0.27
CA PHE A 49 1.73 -5.38 1.66
C PHE A 49 0.22 -5.20 1.83
N LEU A 50 -0.41 -4.33 1.03
CA LEU A 50 -1.86 -4.13 1.07
C LEU A 50 -2.64 -5.39 0.67
N ASN A 51 -2.15 -6.18 -0.30
CA ASN A 51 -2.75 -7.46 -0.68
C ASN A 51 -2.65 -8.50 0.44
N SER A 52 -1.53 -8.59 1.13
CA SER A 52 -1.37 -9.47 2.29
C SER A 52 -2.42 -9.12 3.36
N LEU A 53 -2.53 -7.85 3.75
CA LEU A 53 -3.51 -7.37 4.72
C LEU A 53 -4.97 -7.61 4.29
N ARG A 54 -5.26 -7.41 3.01
CA ARG A 54 -6.60 -7.64 2.45
C ARG A 54 -6.98 -9.12 2.47
N ARG A 55 -6.06 -10.00 2.09
CA ARG A 55 -6.28 -11.47 2.06
C ARG A 55 -6.48 -12.04 3.47
N SER A 56 -5.63 -11.62 4.40
CA SER A 56 -5.71 -12.06 5.81
C SER A 56 -6.85 -11.39 6.58
N LYS A 57 -7.49 -10.36 6.00
CA LYS A 57 -8.50 -9.52 6.69
C LYS A 57 -7.97 -8.95 8.02
N THR A 58 -6.68 -8.73 8.11
CA THR A 58 -6.04 -8.18 9.30
C THR A 58 -6.52 -6.75 9.53
N PRO A 59 -7.04 -6.43 10.73
CA PRO A 59 -7.37 -5.06 11.08
C PRO A 59 -6.13 -4.18 11.03
N VAL A 60 -6.28 -2.96 10.54
CA VAL A 60 -5.18 -2.00 10.44
C VAL A 60 -5.52 -0.70 11.14
N THR A 61 -4.50 0.00 11.59
CA THR A 61 -4.55 1.40 11.94
C THR A 61 -3.84 2.18 10.84
N MET A 62 -4.56 3.10 10.20
CA MET A 62 -4.00 4.06 9.24
C MET A 62 -3.83 5.41 9.92
N PHE A 63 -2.64 5.96 9.87
CA PHE A 63 -2.37 7.32 10.34
C PHE A 63 -2.28 8.24 9.13
N LEU A 64 -3.04 9.32 9.16
CA LEU A 64 -3.03 10.32 8.10
C LEU A 64 -1.96 11.41 8.38
N VAL A 65 -1.51 12.06 7.33
CA VAL A 65 -0.52 13.15 7.41
C VAL A 65 -0.96 14.26 8.35
N LYS A 66 -2.27 14.52 8.44
CA LYS A 66 -2.85 15.53 9.36
C LYS A 66 -3.06 15.03 10.80
N GLY A 67 -2.53 13.85 11.17
CA GLY A 67 -2.62 13.29 12.52
C GLY A 67 -3.90 12.51 12.81
N VAL A 68 -4.84 12.40 11.87
CA VAL A 68 -6.05 11.59 12.03
C VAL A 68 -5.68 10.11 12.04
N LYS A 69 -6.32 9.35 12.94
CA LYS A 69 -6.17 7.90 13.08
C LYS A 69 -7.46 7.22 12.64
N LEU A 70 -7.36 6.32 11.65
CA LEU A 70 -8.46 5.51 11.16
C LEU A 70 -8.19 4.03 11.45
N GLN A 71 -9.24 3.26 11.74
CA GLN A 71 -9.13 1.83 12.00
C GLN A 71 -10.16 1.04 11.19
N GLY A 72 -9.78 -0.15 10.73
CA GLY A 72 -10.69 -1.02 9.99
C GLY A 72 -9.95 -2.11 9.25
N ILE A 73 -10.63 -2.75 8.31
CA ILE A 73 -10.10 -3.79 7.43
C ILE A 73 -10.03 -3.24 6.01
N ILE A 74 -8.90 -3.46 5.34
CA ILE A 74 -8.74 -3.11 3.93
C ILE A 74 -9.54 -4.10 3.10
N THR A 75 -10.48 -3.59 2.30
CA THR A 75 -11.34 -4.43 1.43
C THR A 75 -11.00 -4.29 -0.04
N TRP A 76 -10.54 -3.11 -0.45
CA TRP A 76 -10.11 -2.80 -1.81
C TRP A 76 -9.04 -1.71 -1.80
N PHE A 77 -8.25 -1.65 -2.86
CA PHE A 77 -7.35 -0.53 -3.14
C PHE A 77 -7.01 -0.47 -4.64
N ASP A 78 -6.64 0.70 -5.08
CA ASP A 78 -6.13 0.98 -6.43
C ASP A 78 -4.83 1.79 -6.36
N ASN A 79 -4.43 2.41 -7.48
CA ASN A 79 -3.21 3.22 -7.55
C ASN A 79 -3.24 4.45 -6.62
N PHE A 80 -4.42 4.99 -6.32
CA PHE A 80 -4.58 6.28 -5.65
C PHE A 80 -5.28 6.22 -4.31
N SER A 81 -6.04 5.14 -4.04
CA SER A 81 -6.94 5.06 -2.91
C SER A 81 -6.98 3.68 -2.25
N VAL A 82 -7.45 3.65 -1.02
CA VAL A 82 -7.69 2.46 -0.21
C VAL A 82 -9.09 2.53 0.37
N LEU A 83 -9.86 1.45 0.25
CA LEU A 83 -11.17 1.31 0.87
C LEU A 83 -11.05 0.59 2.21
N LEU A 84 -11.29 1.31 3.28
CA LEU A 84 -11.31 0.80 4.64
C LEU A 84 -12.74 0.55 5.08
N ARG A 85 -13.00 -0.61 5.67
CA ARG A 85 -14.32 -0.95 6.23
C ARG A 85 -14.23 -1.15 7.73
N ARG A 86 -15.18 -0.55 8.45
CA ARG A 86 -15.34 -0.71 9.89
C ARG A 86 -16.82 -0.65 10.26
N ASP A 87 -17.31 -1.60 11.07
CA ASP A 87 -18.68 -1.61 11.64
C ASP A 87 -19.77 -1.41 10.57
N GLY A 88 -19.61 -2.07 9.42
CA GLY A 88 -20.56 -1.97 8.30
C GLY A 88 -20.34 -0.75 7.39
N ASN A 89 -19.63 0.27 7.84
CA ASN A 89 -19.33 1.47 7.07
C ASN A 89 -18.07 1.30 6.22
N ALA A 90 -18.07 1.91 5.02
CA ALA A 90 -16.91 1.96 4.14
C ALA A 90 -16.42 3.40 4.00
N GLN A 91 -15.09 3.58 4.09
CA GLN A 91 -14.44 4.88 3.92
C GLN A 91 -13.36 4.78 2.85
N LEU A 92 -13.43 5.66 1.85
CA LEU A 92 -12.38 5.81 0.85
C LEU A 92 -11.31 6.78 1.37
N ILE A 93 -10.05 6.33 1.32
CA ILE A 93 -8.90 7.10 1.81
C ILE A 93 -7.92 7.25 0.66
N TYR A 94 -7.55 8.47 0.33
CA TYR A 94 -6.55 8.74 -0.70
C TYR A 94 -5.14 8.50 -0.16
N LYS A 95 -4.31 7.76 -0.91
CA LYS A 95 -2.97 7.35 -0.49
C LYS A 95 -2.04 8.52 -0.15
N HIS A 96 -2.18 9.66 -0.84
CA HIS A 96 -1.39 10.85 -0.55
C HIS A 96 -1.68 11.47 0.85
N ALA A 97 -2.84 11.14 1.43
CA ALA A 97 -3.19 11.57 2.78
C ALA A 97 -2.71 10.61 3.87
N ILE A 98 -2.25 9.41 3.50
CA ILE A 98 -1.78 8.39 4.45
C ILE A 98 -0.31 8.62 4.76
N SER A 99 0.05 8.67 6.04
CA SER A 99 1.46 8.65 6.46
C SER A 99 1.94 7.22 6.68
N THR A 100 1.18 6.41 7.44
CA THR A 100 1.57 5.03 7.75
C THR A 100 0.37 4.10 7.85
N ILE A 101 0.61 2.81 7.61
CA ILE A 101 -0.35 1.72 7.80
C ILE A 101 0.27 0.68 8.73
N MET A 102 -0.34 0.47 9.88
CA MET A 102 0.12 -0.46 10.90
C MET A 102 -0.92 -1.57 11.10
N PRO A 103 -0.58 -2.84 10.83
CA PRO A 103 -1.43 -3.98 11.17
C PRO A 103 -1.59 -4.14 12.68
N SER A 104 -2.70 -4.73 13.10
CA SER A 104 -2.95 -5.03 14.52
C SER A 104 -2.19 -6.26 15.04
N GLN A 105 -1.60 -7.04 14.14
CA GLN A 105 -0.84 -8.26 14.43
C GLN A 105 0.29 -8.44 13.42
N PRO A 106 1.32 -9.26 13.70
CA PRO A 106 2.40 -9.55 12.79
C PRO A 106 1.89 -10.05 11.43
N VAL A 107 2.56 -9.65 10.36
CA VAL A 107 2.27 -10.05 8.98
C VAL A 107 3.45 -10.85 8.47
N ASP A 108 3.17 -11.94 7.77
CA ASP A 108 4.21 -12.69 7.08
C ASP A 108 4.78 -11.84 5.93
N LEU A 109 6.06 -11.54 6.01
CA LEU A 109 6.80 -10.72 5.05
C LEU A 109 7.67 -11.55 4.10
N GLY A 110 7.71 -12.87 4.21
CA GLY A 110 8.66 -13.71 3.48
C GLY A 110 8.66 -13.49 1.97
N GLU A 111 7.48 -13.38 1.35
CA GLU A 111 7.35 -13.06 -0.07
C GLU A 111 7.87 -11.63 -0.40
N ILE A 112 7.61 -10.67 0.49
CA ILE A 112 8.02 -9.27 0.32
C ILE A 112 9.54 -9.16 0.46
N GLU A 113 10.10 -9.71 1.51
CA GLU A 113 11.54 -9.68 1.79
C GLU A 113 12.33 -10.32 0.65
N THR A 114 11.86 -11.47 0.14
CA THR A 114 12.47 -12.15 -1.00
C THR A 114 12.40 -11.31 -2.27
N ALA A 115 11.24 -10.73 -2.58
CA ALA A 115 11.04 -9.91 -3.78
C ALA A 115 11.93 -8.65 -3.80
N PHE A 116 12.23 -8.08 -2.62
CA PHE A 116 13.02 -6.85 -2.47
C PHE A 116 14.47 -7.09 -2.02
N ALA A 117 14.91 -8.35 -1.83
CA ALA A 117 16.28 -8.67 -1.43
C ALA A 117 17.33 -8.19 -2.46
N GLU A 118 17.03 -8.34 -3.75
CA GLU A 118 17.97 -8.01 -4.83
C GLU A 118 18.00 -6.53 -5.22
N GLN A 119 17.00 -5.74 -4.83
CA GLN A 119 16.97 -4.31 -5.16
C GLN A 119 18.09 -3.51 -4.47
N ALA A 120 18.62 -4.01 -3.36
CA ALA A 120 19.71 -3.39 -2.62
C ALA A 120 21.05 -3.32 -3.40
N ARG A 121 21.15 -3.98 -4.55
CA ARG A 121 22.41 -4.10 -5.35
C ARG A 121 22.48 -3.17 -6.56
N LYS A 122 21.45 -2.42 -6.88
CA LYS A 122 21.45 -1.54 -8.06
C LYS A 122 21.99 -0.16 -7.71
N LYS A 123 22.93 0.36 -8.51
CA LYS A 123 23.31 1.78 -8.47
C LYS A 123 22.07 2.60 -8.80
N GLY A 124 21.58 3.38 -7.84
CA GLY A 124 20.34 4.11 -7.93
C GLY A 124 20.49 5.57 -7.52
N SER A 125 19.38 6.20 -7.22
CA SER A 125 19.33 7.54 -6.65
C SER A 125 20.02 7.58 -5.27
N LEU A 126 20.40 8.79 -4.81
CA LEU A 126 20.98 8.96 -3.45
C LEU A 126 20.15 8.27 -2.38
N GLN A 127 18.83 8.38 -2.47
CA GLN A 127 17.90 7.73 -1.53
C GLN A 127 18.03 6.19 -1.56
N GLU A 128 18.14 5.60 -2.73
CA GLU A 128 18.28 4.13 -2.87
C GLU A 128 19.63 3.66 -2.34
N VAL A 129 20.70 4.37 -2.62
CA VAL A 129 22.04 4.09 -2.08
C VAL A 129 22.02 4.16 -0.56
N PHE A 130 21.45 5.22 0.01
CA PHE A 130 21.35 5.41 1.46
C PHE A 130 20.52 4.30 2.13
N LEU A 131 19.30 4.04 1.64
CA LEU A 131 18.43 3.03 2.23
C LEU A 131 18.97 1.60 2.06
N SER A 132 19.69 1.33 0.96
CA SER A 132 20.39 0.06 0.76
C SER A 132 21.52 -0.12 1.75
N ALA A 133 22.31 0.92 2.01
CA ALA A 133 23.37 0.89 3.00
C ALA A 133 22.83 0.66 4.42
N VAL A 134 21.76 1.37 4.80
CA VAL A 134 21.06 1.19 6.08
C VAL A 134 20.57 -0.24 6.22
N ARG A 135 19.91 -0.79 5.20
CA ARG A 135 19.37 -2.16 5.22
C ARG A 135 20.49 -3.21 5.31
N ARG A 136 21.58 -3.06 4.54
CA ARG A 136 22.73 -3.98 4.58
C ARG A 136 23.42 -4.02 5.94
N SER A 137 23.52 -2.87 6.59
CA SER A 137 24.14 -2.78 7.90
C SER A 137 23.24 -3.25 9.03
N ASP A 138 21.96 -3.56 8.74
CA ASP A 138 20.94 -3.88 9.73
C ASP A 138 20.84 -2.82 10.85
N ALA A 139 21.12 -1.56 10.49
CA ALA A 139 21.09 -0.45 11.42
C ALA A 139 19.65 -0.03 11.70
N PRO A 140 19.21 0.01 12.96
CA PRO A 140 17.96 0.64 13.31
C PRO A 140 17.96 2.11 12.88
N VAL A 141 16.79 2.61 12.49
CA VAL A 141 16.62 4.00 12.10
C VAL A 141 15.61 4.71 12.98
N THR A 142 15.83 5.98 13.18
CA THR A 142 14.82 6.92 13.67
C THR A 142 14.33 7.75 12.48
N MET A 143 13.02 7.70 12.23
CA MET A 143 12.36 8.48 11.18
C MET A 143 11.49 9.56 11.82
N PHE A 144 11.63 10.80 11.35
CA PHE A 144 10.70 11.86 11.69
C PHE A 144 9.73 12.08 10.54
N LEU A 145 8.45 12.07 10.86
CA LEU A 145 7.40 12.35 9.89
C LEU A 145 7.09 13.85 9.83
N VAL A 146 6.50 14.31 8.73
CA VAL A 146 6.16 15.73 8.52
C VAL A 146 5.15 16.28 9.54
N ASN A 147 4.43 15.41 10.24
CA ASN A 147 3.52 15.79 11.34
C ASN A 147 4.18 15.74 12.74
N GLY A 148 5.50 15.59 12.79
CA GLY A 148 6.28 15.54 14.05
C GLY A 148 6.30 14.18 14.74
N VAL A 149 5.63 13.17 14.23
CA VAL A 149 5.69 11.81 14.79
C VAL A 149 7.07 11.21 14.53
N MET A 150 7.61 10.55 15.53
CA MET A 150 8.87 9.81 15.45
C MET A 150 8.58 8.30 15.40
N LEU A 151 9.17 7.62 14.43
CA LEU A 151 9.15 6.18 14.29
C LEU A 151 10.54 5.60 14.45
N GLN A 152 10.65 4.41 15.04
CA GLN A 152 11.91 3.68 15.17
C GLN A 152 11.73 2.24 14.70
N GLY A 153 12.76 1.67 14.09
CA GLY A 153 12.78 0.28 13.66
C GLY A 153 13.86 0.01 12.62
N GLN A 154 13.81 -1.18 12.04
CA GLN A 154 14.71 -1.61 10.96
C GLN A 154 14.00 -1.49 9.61
N VAL A 155 14.74 -1.15 8.56
CA VAL A 155 14.21 -1.08 7.20
C VAL A 155 14.22 -2.49 6.61
N ALA A 156 13.07 -3.17 6.60
CA ALA A 156 12.93 -4.51 6.03
C ALA A 156 12.91 -4.49 4.50
N ALA A 157 12.19 -3.55 3.90
CA ALA A 157 12.12 -3.36 2.46
C ALA A 157 11.81 -1.89 2.12
N PHE A 158 12.08 -1.49 0.90
CA PHE A 158 11.67 -0.20 0.37
C PHE A 158 11.47 -0.26 -1.14
N ASP A 159 10.66 0.64 -1.67
CA ASP A 159 10.51 0.87 -3.10
C ASP A 159 10.57 2.37 -3.41
N LEU A 160 10.10 2.78 -4.58
CA LEU A 160 10.10 4.18 -4.98
C LEU A 160 9.24 5.07 -4.05
N PHE A 161 8.14 4.54 -3.51
CA PHE A 161 7.11 5.31 -2.80
C PHE A 161 7.02 5.02 -1.30
N CYS A 162 7.45 3.84 -0.86
CA CYS A 162 7.24 3.36 0.49
C CYS A 162 8.48 2.74 1.10
N LEU A 163 8.49 2.68 2.44
CA LEU A 163 9.36 1.83 3.24
C LEU A 163 8.53 0.90 4.09
N LEU A 164 9.05 -0.29 4.34
CA LEU A 164 8.54 -1.22 5.33
C LEU A 164 9.46 -1.17 6.54
N LEU A 165 8.96 -0.63 7.63
CA LEU A 165 9.66 -0.53 8.90
C LEU A 165 9.23 -1.69 9.79
N GLN A 166 10.19 -2.38 10.40
CA GLN A 166 9.96 -3.50 11.30
C GLN A 166 10.49 -3.19 12.69
N ARG A 167 9.68 -3.48 13.70
CA ARG A 167 10.07 -3.35 15.10
C ARG A 167 9.34 -4.38 15.96
N GLU A 168 10.07 -5.13 16.76
CA GLU A 168 9.50 -6.09 17.73
C GLU A 168 8.50 -7.07 17.09
N GLY A 169 8.82 -7.55 15.88
CA GLY A 169 7.96 -8.46 15.11
C GLY A 169 6.76 -7.80 14.42
N MET A 170 6.54 -6.51 14.64
CA MET A 170 5.48 -5.74 13.97
C MET A 170 6.05 -5.00 12.77
N SER A 171 5.27 -4.97 11.70
CA SER A 171 5.64 -4.31 10.44
C SER A 171 4.72 -3.13 10.17
N GLN A 172 5.30 -2.02 9.74
CA GLN A 172 4.56 -0.80 9.41
C GLN A 172 4.98 -0.28 8.04
N LEU A 173 4.00 -0.11 7.16
CA LEU A 173 4.23 0.55 5.88
C LEU A 173 4.27 2.06 6.09
N VAL A 174 5.35 2.70 5.65
CA VAL A 174 5.58 4.16 5.78
C VAL A 174 5.65 4.75 4.38
N TYR A 175 4.80 5.72 4.08
CA TYR A 175 4.83 6.44 2.81
C TYR A 175 5.94 7.50 2.81
N LYS A 176 6.79 7.51 1.78
CA LYS A 176 7.95 8.42 1.70
C LYS A 176 7.56 9.90 1.68
N HIS A 177 6.41 10.24 1.10
CA HIS A 177 5.91 11.63 1.10
C HIS A 177 5.59 12.17 2.51
N ALA A 178 5.43 11.28 3.49
CA ALA A 178 5.20 11.65 4.88
C ALA A 178 6.47 11.69 5.71
N ILE A 179 7.63 11.30 5.16
CA ILE A 179 8.91 11.28 5.88
C ILE A 179 9.60 12.63 5.71
N SER A 180 10.02 13.20 6.84
CA SER A 180 10.86 14.40 6.89
C SER A 180 12.34 14.02 6.90
N THR A 181 12.76 13.11 7.79
CA THR A 181 14.15 12.67 7.91
C THR A 181 14.23 11.18 8.23
N VAL A 182 15.35 10.56 7.86
CA VAL A 182 15.74 9.20 8.25
C VAL A 182 17.15 9.27 8.81
N GLN A 183 17.32 8.85 10.05
CA GLN A 183 18.60 8.83 10.74
C GLN A 183 18.90 7.43 11.25
N PRO A 184 19.96 6.75 10.74
CA PRO A 184 20.44 5.51 11.34
C PRO A 184 21.04 5.80 12.74
N ASP A 185 20.94 4.83 13.64
CA ASP A 185 21.48 4.93 15.01
C ASP A 185 23.01 4.80 15.07
N ARG A 186 23.61 4.32 13.98
CA ARG A 186 25.06 4.16 13.80
C ARG A 186 25.50 4.59 12.41
N PRO A 187 26.76 4.98 12.21
CA PRO A 187 27.27 5.33 10.89
C PRO A 187 27.09 4.19 9.90
N VAL A 188 26.66 4.52 8.67
CA VAL A 188 26.54 3.58 7.55
C VAL A 188 27.47 4.03 6.43
N SER A 189 28.18 3.07 5.81
CA SER A 189 29.02 3.35 4.63
C SER A 189 28.12 3.45 3.41
N LEU A 190 28.20 4.58 2.70
CA LEU A 190 27.49 4.82 1.45
C LEU A 190 28.30 4.37 0.23
N MET A 191 29.59 4.09 0.42
CA MET A 191 30.47 3.57 -0.66
C MET A 191 30.40 2.04 -0.64
N GLU A 192 30.19 1.43 -1.79
CA GLU A 192 30.52 0.03 -1.98
C GLU A 192 32.04 -0.05 -1.87
N GLU A 193 32.56 -0.88 -0.95
CA GLU A 193 33.96 -1.29 -1.03
C GLU A 193 34.08 -1.99 -2.40
N GLU A 194 34.75 -1.36 -3.35
CA GLU A 194 35.21 -2.04 -4.54
C GLU A 194 36.10 -3.18 -4.02
N GLU A 195 35.59 -4.40 -4.07
CA GLU A 195 36.42 -5.58 -3.82
C GLU A 195 37.56 -5.54 -4.81
N ALA A 196 38.77 -5.30 -4.26
CA ALA A 196 40.02 -5.35 -4.97
C ALA A 196 40.41 -6.80 -5.34
#